data_aeea9f027a4cb205ee4962a00a754067
#
_entry.id   aeea9f027a4cb205ee4962a00a754067
#
_cell.length_a   1.000
_cell.length_b   1.000
_cell.length_c   1.000
_cell.angle_alpha   90.00
_cell.angle_beta   90.00
_cell.angle_gamma   90.00
#
_symmetry.space_group_name_H-M   'P 1'
#
loop_
_entity.id
_entity.type
_entity.pdbx_description
1 polymer ?
#
loop_
_entity_poly.entity_id
_entity_poly.type
_entity_poly.pdbx_seq_one_letter_code
_entity_poly.pdbx_strand_id
1 'polypeptide(L)'
;MKRLLLLALIIIGYITTIFAQQSNPYSGKNIVWIGTSIPAGIPGRQYPELVAKRLGMNLKNRAIGASYISMGSIKPGNSLDPHSCLSMTKAEMKKMWGASAPTHASFEEVFKEINSNTDIVIFDHGYNDRELIDKELATLNNNPHAFDIDKNTYAGSVAFLFNEIRKRAPHAKIILAGYFSDNHEAWIGVNADGTSKYVNTKGVCQMQEWLANKAQVPLLRVWELLDVSDHSPLTGRNTFKEFCPDDVHPHSDESGRSIKMYADALINALQQLTTGLNAPTTRPTLQNGTAHFSGLPTGTLVSLYATDGRLLHSAKANSNGDAHISFGQYPAGTYVITAGSAIIKVVNK
;
A
#
# COMPACT_ATOMS: atom_id res chain seq x y z
N MET A 1 29.24 -44.15 -21.36
CA MET A 1 28.19 -43.17 -21.69
C MET A 1 26.93 -43.30 -20.82
N LYS A 2 26.26 -44.45 -20.72
CA LYS A 2 25.01 -44.60 -19.92
C LYS A 2 25.16 -44.24 -18.43
N ARG A 3 26.29 -44.52 -17.77
CA ARG A 3 26.51 -44.19 -16.35
C ARG A 3 26.76 -42.68 -16.10
N LEU A 4 27.34 -41.95 -17.06
CA LEU A 4 27.49 -40.50 -16.98
C LEU A 4 26.14 -39.76 -17.14
N LEU A 5 25.28 -40.27 -18.02
CA LEU A 5 23.92 -39.72 -18.19
C LEU A 5 23.06 -39.88 -16.92
N LEU A 6 23.20 -41.02 -16.24
CA LEU A 6 22.47 -41.28 -15.00
C LEU A 6 22.93 -40.35 -13.86
N LEU A 7 24.22 -40.10 -13.73
CA LEU A 7 24.75 -39.14 -12.74
C LEU A 7 24.30 -37.69 -13.04
N ALA A 8 24.30 -37.28 -14.32
CA ALA A 8 23.82 -35.95 -14.69
C ALA A 8 22.32 -35.76 -14.41
N LEU A 9 21.49 -36.78 -14.65
CA LEU A 9 20.06 -36.75 -14.30
C LEU A 9 19.81 -36.71 -12.79
N ILE A 10 20.62 -37.38 -11.97
CA ILE A 10 20.53 -37.36 -10.53
C ILE A 10 20.96 -35.97 -9.99
N ILE A 11 22.01 -35.37 -10.54
CA ILE A 11 22.47 -34.02 -10.15
C ILE A 11 21.44 -32.96 -10.54
N ILE A 12 20.83 -33.05 -11.74
CA ILE A 12 19.75 -32.15 -12.15
C ILE A 12 18.50 -32.33 -11.27
N GLY A 13 18.15 -33.57 -10.90
CA GLY A 13 17.07 -33.87 -9.96
C GLY A 13 17.33 -33.32 -8.57
N TYR A 14 18.58 -33.34 -8.08
CA TYR A 14 18.95 -32.73 -6.79
C TYR A 14 18.99 -31.19 -6.84
N ILE A 15 19.41 -30.60 -7.95
CA ILE A 15 19.42 -29.14 -8.13
C ILE A 15 17.99 -28.59 -8.22
N THR A 16 17.06 -29.31 -8.82
CA THR A 16 15.65 -28.90 -8.85
C THR A 16 14.93 -29.04 -7.50
N THR A 17 15.41 -29.90 -6.60
CA THR A 17 14.87 -29.99 -5.23
C THR A 17 15.51 -29.02 -4.24
N ILE A 18 16.65 -28.40 -4.59
CA ILE A 18 17.34 -27.36 -3.79
C ILE A 18 16.81 -25.94 -4.10
N PHE A 19 16.04 -25.72 -5.16
CA PHE A 19 15.10 -24.60 -5.17
C PHE A 19 14.00 -24.92 -4.16
N ALA A 20 14.46 -24.98 -2.90
CA ALA A 20 13.65 -25.18 -1.73
C ALA A 20 12.42 -24.30 -1.88
N GLN A 21 11.30 -24.92 -1.83
CA GLN A 21 10.05 -24.34 -1.40
C GLN A 21 10.36 -23.26 -0.36
N GLN A 22 10.51 -22.03 -0.83
CA GLN A 22 10.79 -20.89 0.04
C GLN A 22 9.61 -20.87 1.01
N SER A 23 9.85 -21.30 2.24
CA SER A 23 8.79 -21.47 3.22
C SER A 23 8.02 -20.17 3.27
N ASN A 24 6.72 -20.22 2.99
CA ASN A 24 5.88 -19.02 3.03
C ASN A 24 5.96 -18.44 4.45
N PRO A 25 6.62 -17.30 4.66
CA PRO A 25 6.89 -16.75 5.99
C PRO A 25 5.62 -16.23 6.68
N TYR A 26 4.51 -16.19 5.96
CA TYR A 26 3.21 -15.77 6.45
C TYR A 26 2.35 -16.95 6.93
N SER A 27 2.72 -18.18 6.58
CA SER A 27 1.95 -19.37 6.95
C SER A 27 1.84 -19.51 8.47
N GLY A 28 0.61 -19.67 8.98
CA GLY A 28 0.31 -19.77 10.40
C GLY A 28 0.36 -18.46 11.19
N LYS A 29 0.71 -17.32 10.57
CA LYS A 29 0.77 -16.02 11.24
C LYS A 29 -0.61 -15.49 11.59
N ASN A 30 -0.75 -14.96 12.80
CA ASN A 30 -1.95 -14.28 13.28
C ASN A 30 -1.97 -12.83 12.80
N ILE A 31 -2.93 -12.48 11.99
CA ILE A 31 -3.04 -11.18 11.33
C ILE A 31 -4.31 -10.47 11.72
N VAL A 32 -4.19 -9.20 12.09
CA VAL A 32 -5.33 -8.28 12.22
C VAL A 32 -5.28 -7.30 11.04
N TRP A 33 -6.36 -7.26 10.25
CA TRP A 33 -6.52 -6.31 9.15
C TRP A 33 -7.45 -5.18 9.57
N ILE A 34 -6.96 -3.95 9.51
CA ILE A 34 -7.69 -2.73 9.86
C ILE A 34 -7.89 -1.93 8.59
N GLY A 35 -9.09 -1.43 8.35
CA GLY A 35 -9.38 -0.64 7.16
C GLY A 35 -10.81 -0.11 7.09
N THR A 36 -11.15 0.39 5.90
CA THR A 36 -12.46 0.98 5.57
C THR A 36 -13.43 -0.03 4.96
N SER A 37 -14.44 0.47 4.21
CA SER A 37 -15.37 -0.35 3.42
C SER A 37 -14.67 -1.21 2.36
N ILE A 38 -13.54 -0.74 1.83
CA ILE A 38 -12.79 -1.45 0.77
C ILE A 38 -12.31 -2.81 1.27
N PRO A 39 -11.51 -2.95 2.36
CA PRO A 39 -11.16 -4.25 2.92
C PRO A 39 -12.30 -4.93 3.70
N ALA A 40 -13.31 -4.17 4.20
CA ALA A 40 -14.49 -4.78 4.81
C ALA A 40 -15.30 -5.60 3.80
N GLY A 41 -15.45 -5.09 2.58
CA GLY A 41 -16.06 -5.77 1.45
C GLY A 41 -17.44 -6.40 1.74
N ILE A 42 -17.83 -7.31 0.88
CA ILE A 42 -19.02 -8.16 1.08
C ILE A 42 -18.54 -9.51 1.62
N PRO A 43 -19.18 -10.10 2.66
CA PRO A 43 -18.80 -11.41 3.20
C PRO A 43 -18.62 -12.47 2.11
N GLY A 44 -17.49 -13.18 2.16
CA GLY A 44 -17.09 -14.18 1.17
C GLY A 44 -16.47 -13.63 -0.12
N ARG A 45 -16.37 -12.29 -0.27
CA ARG A 45 -15.74 -11.61 -1.40
C ARG A 45 -14.76 -10.53 -0.95
N GLN A 46 -14.17 -10.70 0.20
CA GLN A 46 -13.21 -9.78 0.78
C GLN A 46 -11.80 -10.14 0.33
N TYR A 47 -11.04 -9.20 -0.25
CA TYR A 47 -9.66 -9.49 -0.64
C TYR A 47 -8.75 -9.84 0.54
N PRO A 48 -8.91 -9.31 1.78
CA PRO A 48 -8.13 -9.76 2.93
C PRO A 48 -8.28 -11.26 3.20
N GLU A 49 -9.51 -11.81 3.03
CA GLU A 49 -9.76 -13.25 3.18
C GLU A 49 -9.05 -14.07 2.08
N LEU A 50 -9.05 -13.58 0.82
CA LEU A 50 -8.36 -14.24 -0.28
C LEU A 50 -6.83 -14.24 -0.05
N VAL A 51 -6.27 -13.11 0.39
CA VAL A 51 -4.84 -12.97 0.73
C VAL A 51 -4.49 -13.94 1.86
N ALA A 52 -5.25 -13.92 2.95
CA ALA A 52 -5.01 -14.78 4.11
C ALA A 52 -5.10 -16.27 3.74
N LYS A 53 -6.13 -16.67 3.00
CA LYS A 53 -6.31 -18.07 2.54
C LYS A 53 -5.12 -18.55 1.71
N ARG A 54 -4.65 -17.72 0.76
CA ARG A 54 -3.55 -18.10 -0.15
C ARG A 54 -2.20 -18.13 0.54
N LEU A 55 -1.99 -17.27 1.55
CA LEU A 55 -0.76 -17.22 2.32
C LEU A 55 -0.83 -18.06 3.61
N GLY A 56 -1.92 -18.81 3.85
CA GLY A 56 -2.07 -19.65 5.03
C GLY A 56 -2.06 -18.88 6.35
N MET A 57 -2.58 -17.64 6.36
CA MET A 57 -2.63 -16.77 7.53
C MET A 57 -3.91 -17.00 8.36
N ASN A 58 -3.81 -16.76 9.66
CA ASN A 58 -4.98 -16.70 10.57
C ASN A 58 -5.47 -15.25 10.62
N LEU A 59 -6.52 -14.92 9.88
CA LEU A 59 -7.01 -13.54 9.71
C LEU A 59 -8.11 -13.18 10.73
N LYS A 60 -8.00 -12.00 11.30
CA LYS A 60 -9.07 -11.21 11.92
C LYS A 60 -9.28 -9.93 11.11
N ASN A 61 -10.28 -9.92 10.23
CA ASN A 61 -10.65 -8.71 9.51
C ASN A 61 -11.49 -7.80 10.41
N ARG A 62 -10.95 -6.64 10.76
CA ARG A 62 -11.53 -5.62 11.62
C ARG A 62 -11.80 -4.31 10.88
N ALA A 63 -11.87 -4.39 9.55
CA ALA A 63 -12.24 -3.25 8.72
C ALA A 63 -13.69 -2.82 8.95
N ILE A 64 -13.94 -1.52 8.97
CA ILE A 64 -15.24 -0.90 9.23
C ILE A 64 -15.64 -0.01 8.07
N GLY A 65 -16.78 -0.28 7.46
CA GLY A 65 -17.33 0.55 6.39
C GLY A 65 -17.52 2.02 6.83
N ALA A 66 -17.29 2.95 5.91
CA ALA A 66 -17.44 4.40 6.11
C ALA A 66 -16.65 4.99 7.30
N SER A 67 -15.63 4.27 7.83
CA SER A 67 -14.82 4.78 8.92
C SER A 67 -13.78 5.80 8.47
N TYR A 68 -13.56 6.82 9.27
CA TYR A 68 -12.44 7.76 9.22
C TYR A 68 -11.35 7.36 10.22
N ILE A 69 -10.13 7.80 10.00
CA ILE A 69 -9.05 7.73 10.99
C ILE A 69 -9.13 8.93 11.91
N SER A 70 -9.23 10.13 11.36
CA SER A 70 -9.08 11.40 12.07
C SER A 70 -10.42 12.02 12.47
N MET A 71 -10.43 12.60 13.67
CA MET A 71 -11.53 13.47 14.10
C MET A 71 -11.68 14.70 13.19
N GLY A 72 -10.56 15.19 12.61
CA GLY A 72 -10.56 16.32 11.68
C GLY A 72 -11.26 16.04 10.34
N SER A 73 -11.47 14.77 9.99
CA SER A 73 -12.27 14.37 8.82
C SER A 73 -13.78 14.44 9.07
N ILE A 74 -14.20 14.51 10.33
CA ILE A 74 -15.62 14.56 10.71
C ILE A 74 -16.12 15.99 10.56
N LYS A 75 -17.12 16.21 9.72
CA LYS A 75 -17.72 17.54 9.51
C LYS A 75 -18.72 17.81 10.64
N PRO A 76 -18.51 18.86 11.48
CA PRO A 76 -19.51 19.28 12.46
C PRO A 76 -20.81 19.68 11.74
N GLY A 77 -21.96 19.21 12.23
CA GLY A 77 -23.27 19.61 11.71
C GLY A 77 -23.98 18.56 10.85
N ASN A 78 -23.35 17.48 10.46
CA ASN A 78 -24.05 16.33 9.88
C ASN A 78 -24.58 15.42 11.00
N SER A 79 -25.53 15.96 11.76
CA SER A 79 -26.07 15.33 12.99
C SER A 79 -26.95 14.11 12.73
N LEU A 80 -27.24 13.79 11.47
CA LEU A 80 -28.17 12.72 11.11
C LEU A 80 -27.48 11.38 10.82
N ASP A 81 -26.17 11.37 10.58
CA ASP A 81 -25.40 10.15 10.32
C ASP A 81 -24.05 10.23 11.06
N PRO A 82 -23.93 9.60 12.24
CA PRO A 82 -22.69 9.62 13.00
C PRO A 82 -21.61 8.81 12.27
N HIS A 83 -20.56 9.52 11.83
CA HIS A 83 -19.44 8.89 11.16
C HIS A 83 -18.52 8.17 12.15
N SER A 84 -18.16 6.94 11.81
CA SER A 84 -17.18 6.15 12.56
C SER A 84 -15.80 6.81 12.51
N CYS A 85 -15.12 6.94 13.65
CA CYS A 85 -13.76 7.47 13.72
C CYS A 85 -12.84 6.56 14.55
N LEU A 86 -11.86 5.98 13.89
CA LEU A 86 -11.01 4.96 14.50
C LEU A 86 -10.08 5.51 15.60
N SER A 87 -9.68 6.78 15.55
CA SER A 87 -8.86 7.36 16.62
C SER A 87 -9.64 7.73 17.89
N MET A 88 -10.96 7.68 17.85
CA MET A 88 -11.80 8.02 19.01
C MET A 88 -11.97 6.85 19.97
N THR A 89 -12.04 7.17 21.26
CA THR A 89 -12.53 6.29 22.32
C THR A 89 -14.06 6.17 22.27
N LYS A 90 -14.59 5.10 22.86
CA LYS A 90 -16.05 4.96 23.04
C LYS A 90 -16.65 6.16 23.82
N ALA A 91 -15.88 6.66 24.79
CA ALA A 91 -16.31 7.81 25.61
C ALA A 91 -16.38 9.09 24.79
N GLU A 92 -15.37 9.36 23.94
CA GLU A 92 -15.34 10.50 23.02
C GLU A 92 -16.50 10.41 22.01
N MET A 93 -16.74 9.23 21.43
CA MET A 93 -17.87 9.00 20.53
C MET A 93 -19.22 9.26 21.21
N LYS A 94 -19.43 8.72 22.42
CA LYS A 94 -20.67 8.95 23.19
C LYS A 94 -20.86 10.42 23.55
N LYS A 95 -19.80 11.14 23.85
CA LYS A 95 -19.86 12.59 24.10
C LYS A 95 -20.29 13.35 22.85
N MET A 96 -19.85 12.93 21.66
CA MET A 96 -20.14 13.60 20.39
C MET A 96 -21.53 13.27 19.85
N TRP A 97 -21.97 12.01 19.90
CA TRP A 97 -23.20 11.54 19.25
C TRP A 97 -24.26 10.95 20.20
N GLY A 98 -24.01 10.93 21.51
CA GLY A 98 -24.98 10.41 22.50
C GLY A 98 -25.29 8.93 22.29
N ALA A 99 -26.59 8.59 22.27
CA ALA A 99 -27.06 7.23 22.10
C ALA A 99 -26.77 6.64 20.68
N SER A 100 -26.65 7.50 19.68
CA SER A 100 -26.38 7.09 18.28
C SER A 100 -24.89 6.89 18.00
N ALA A 101 -24.03 6.96 19.02
CA ALA A 101 -22.58 6.84 18.87
C ALA A 101 -22.17 5.51 18.22
N PRO A 102 -21.35 5.52 17.13
CA PRO A 102 -20.89 4.32 16.46
C PRO A 102 -19.72 3.66 17.21
N THR A 103 -19.93 3.33 18.50
CA THR A 103 -18.87 2.85 19.41
C THR A 103 -18.19 1.55 18.97
N HIS A 104 -18.81 0.79 18.06
CA HIS A 104 -18.22 -0.41 17.46
C HIS A 104 -16.99 -0.09 16.58
N ALA A 105 -16.85 1.15 16.14
CA ALA A 105 -15.73 1.63 15.32
C ALA A 105 -14.67 2.40 16.15
N SER A 106 -14.78 2.46 17.48
CA SER A 106 -13.73 3.00 18.33
C SER A 106 -12.48 2.13 18.27
N PHE A 107 -11.30 2.71 18.55
CA PHE A 107 -10.06 1.91 18.56
C PHE A 107 -10.12 0.80 19.62
N GLU A 108 -10.80 0.98 20.74
CA GLU A 108 -10.94 -0.07 21.75
C GLU A 108 -11.66 -1.31 21.22
N GLU A 109 -12.67 -1.12 20.36
CA GLU A 109 -13.39 -2.24 19.75
C GLU A 109 -12.65 -2.84 18.55
N VAL A 110 -12.12 -2.00 17.70
CA VAL A 110 -11.39 -2.47 16.50
C VAL A 110 -10.11 -3.20 16.91
N PHE A 111 -9.41 -2.69 17.95
CA PHE A 111 -8.12 -3.23 18.40
C PHE A 111 -8.25 -4.32 19.47
N LYS A 112 -9.47 -4.74 19.86
CA LYS A 112 -9.64 -5.81 20.86
C LYS A 112 -9.00 -7.14 20.44
N GLU A 113 -8.87 -7.39 19.14
CA GLU A 113 -8.20 -8.58 18.62
C GLU A 113 -6.68 -8.45 18.55
N ILE A 114 -6.14 -7.22 18.75
CA ILE A 114 -4.69 -6.98 18.80
C ILE A 114 -4.19 -7.27 20.20
N ASN A 115 -3.35 -8.28 20.32
CA ASN A 115 -2.82 -8.75 21.60
C ASN A 115 -1.43 -9.41 21.40
N SER A 116 -0.88 -9.99 22.46
CA SER A 116 0.44 -10.64 22.44
C SER A 116 0.58 -11.80 21.43
N ASN A 117 -0.49 -12.33 20.87
CA ASN A 117 -0.43 -13.38 19.85
C ASN A 117 -0.52 -12.83 18.42
N THR A 118 -0.67 -11.53 18.24
CA THR A 118 -0.73 -10.90 16.92
C THR A 118 0.66 -10.78 16.32
N ASP A 119 0.91 -11.40 15.17
CA ASP A 119 2.20 -11.33 14.47
C ASP A 119 2.28 -10.12 13.55
N ILE A 120 1.16 -9.76 12.89
CA ILE A 120 1.11 -8.71 11.87
C ILE A 120 -0.19 -7.91 12.01
N VAL A 121 -0.09 -6.60 11.90
CA VAL A 121 -1.23 -5.71 11.71
C VAL A 121 -1.10 -5.06 10.34
N ILE A 122 -2.07 -5.34 9.44
CA ILE A 122 -2.15 -4.66 8.15
C ILE A 122 -3.09 -3.47 8.31
N PHE A 123 -2.57 -2.28 8.02
CA PHE A 123 -3.27 -1.01 8.13
C PHE A 123 -3.61 -0.48 6.74
N ASP A 124 -4.89 -0.58 6.37
CA ASP A 124 -5.43 -0.36 5.04
C ASP A 124 -6.48 0.74 5.07
N HIS A 125 -6.01 1.96 5.21
CA HIS A 125 -6.87 3.11 5.45
C HIS A 125 -6.34 4.37 4.77
N GLY A 126 -7.18 5.42 4.67
CA GLY A 126 -6.83 6.75 4.15
C GLY A 126 -7.82 7.31 3.14
N TYR A 127 -8.47 6.45 2.35
CA TYR A 127 -9.37 6.93 1.29
C TYR A 127 -10.49 7.84 1.80
N ASN A 128 -11.11 7.51 2.95
CA ASN A 128 -12.19 8.34 3.50
C ASN A 128 -11.68 9.68 4.05
N ASP A 129 -10.42 9.73 4.51
CA ASP A 129 -9.77 10.95 5.01
C ASP A 129 -9.11 11.80 3.91
N ARG A 130 -9.30 11.48 2.63
CA ARG A 130 -8.58 12.06 1.47
C ARG A 130 -8.63 13.59 1.39
N GLU A 131 -9.74 14.23 1.80
CA GLU A 131 -9.85 15.69 1.83
C GLU A 131 -8.96 16.32 2.91
N LEU A 132 -8.88 15.69 4.09
CA LEU A 132 -7.98 16.14 5.17
C LEU A 132 -6.52 15.88 4.79
N ILE A 133 -6.23 14.69 4.23
CA ILE A 133 -4.90 14.31 3.75
C ILE A 133 -4.37 15.33 2.73
N ASP A 134 -5.18 15.72 1.74
CA ASP A 134 -4.78 16.70 0.72
C ASP A 134 -4.38 18.04 1.32
N LYS A 135 -5.12 18.51 2.33
CA LYS A 135 -4.79 19.73 3.07
C LYS A 135 -3.50 19.60 3.88
N GLU A 136 -3.27 18.46 4.52
CA GLU A 136 -2.08 18.24 5.35
C GLU A 136 -0.81 18.11 4.51
N LEU A 137 -0.87 17.46 3.34
CA LEU A 137 0.28 17.26 2.46
C LEU A 137 1.04 18.55 2.15
N ALA A 138 0.32 19.67 2.00
CA ALA A 138 0.92 20.97 1.71
C ALA A 138 1.89 21.45 2.82
N THR A 139 1.72 20.97 4.04
CA THR A 139 2.49 21.45 5.21
C THR A 139 3.40 20.38 5.83
N LEU A 140 3.26 19.12 5.49
CA LEU A 140 3.97 18.00 6.14
C LEU A 140 5.48 18.18 6.20
N ASN A 141 6.12 18.57 5.09
CA ASN A 141 7.57 18.67 5.01
C ASN A 141 8.13 19.85 5.84
N ASN A 142 7.30 20.83 6.14
CA ASN A 142 7.66 22.03 6.90
C ASN A 142 7.24 21.96 8.36
N ASN A 143 6.52 20.92 8.76
CA ASN A 143 6.05 20.73 10.12
C ASN A 143 6.80 19.55 10.80
N PRO A 144 7.82 19.82 11.65
CA PRO A 144 8.57 18.78 12.34
C PRO A 144 7.68 17.96 13.32
N HIS A 145 6.55 18.52 13.73
CA HIS A 145 5.57 17.92 14.66
C HIS A 145 4.40 17.23 13.95
N ALA A 146 4.44 17.11 12.61
CA ALA A 146 3.33 16.52 11.85
C ALA A 146 2.98 15.08 12.24
N PHE A 147 3.91 14.34 12.87
CA PHE A 147 3.69 12.98 13.37
C PHE A 147 3.54 12.90 14.90
N ASP A 148 3.42 14.04 15.58
CA ASP A 148 3.04 14.06 16.99
C ASP A 148 1.55 13.69 17.11
N ILE A 149 1.16 13.14 18.26
CA ILE A 149 -0.22 12.67 18.46
C ILE A 149 -1.16 13.87 18.50
N ASP A 150 -1.93 14.04 17.43
CA ASP A 150 -3.06 14.95 17.31
C ASP A 150 -4.19 14.25 16.55
N LYS A 151 -5.27 13.92 17.23
CA LYS A 151 -6.41 13.21 16.64
C LYS A 151 -7.22 14.05 15.63
N ASN A 152 -6.96 15.36 15.52
CA ASN A 152 -7.58 16.23 14.50
C ASN A 152 -6.81 16.20 13.16
N THR A 153 -5.59 15.70 13.14
CA THR A 153 -4.80 15.49 11.92
C THR A 153 -4.80 14.01 11.54
N TYR A 154 -4.68 13.72 10.24
CA TYR A 154 -4.59 12.35 9.77
C TYR A 154 -3.29 11.69 10.25
N ALA A 155 -2.16 12.36 10.04
CA ALA A 155 -0.85 11.85 10.43
C ALA A 155 -0.73 11.62 11.94
N GLY A 156 -1.20 12.56 12.77
CA GLY A 156 -1.20 12.43 14.23
C GLY A 156 -2.17 11.37 14.74
N SER A 157 -3.32 11.19 14.08
CA SER A 157 -4.23 10.08 14.37
C SER A 157 -3.60 8.73 14.08
N VAL A 158 -2.88 8.58 12.96
CA VAL A 158 -2.12 7.35 12.64
C VAL A 158 -1.02 7.11 13.67
N ALA A 159 -0.30 8.16 14.10
CA ALA A 159 0.70 8.05 15.17
C ALA A 159 0.09 7.52 16.48
N PHE A 160 -1.08 8.04 16.86
CA PHE A 160 -1.85 7.54 18.02
C PHE A 160 -2.18 6.04 17.86
N LEU A 161 -2.73 5.64 16.73
CA LEU A 161 -3.15 4.26 16.48
C LEU A 161 -1.95 3.29 16.47
N PHE A 162 -0.83 3.68 15.85
CA PHE A 162 0.39 2.87 15.85
C PHE A 162 0.97 2.70 17.26
N ASN A 163 0.91 3.73 18.10
CA ASN A 163 1.29 3.63 19.51
C ASN A 163 0.40 2.65 20.26
N GLU A 164 -0.93 2.69 20.02
CA GLU A 164 -1.86 1.73 20.63
C GLU A 164 -1.63 0.28 20.16
N ILE A 165 -1.30 0.08 18.88
CA ILE A 165 -0.92 -1.25 18.37
C ILE A 165 0.37 -1.73 19.07
N ARG A 166 1.41 -0.90 19.12
CA ARG A 166 2.71 -1.26 19.76
C ARG A 166 2.58 -1.57 21.25
N LYS A 167 1.68 -0.89 21.96
CA LYS A 167 1.38 -1.18 23.37
C LYS A 167 0.76 -2.57 23.55
N ARG A 168 -0.15 -2.99 22.65
CA ARG A 168 -0.92 -4.24 22.73
C ARG A 168 -0.15 -5.44 22.20
N ALA A 169 0.61 -5.23 21.13
CA ALA A 169 1.38 -6.24 20.41
C ALA A 169 2.77 -5.70 20.04
N PRO A 170 3.71 -5.55 21.01
CA PRO A 170 4.99 -4.88 20.79
C PRO A 170 5.90 -5.59 19.78
N HIS A 171 5.70 -6.88 19.53
CA HIS A 171 6.44 -7.65 18.54
C HIS A 171 5.76 -7.71 17.16
N ALA A 172 4.50 -7.28 17.06
CA ALA A 172 3.78 -7.33 15.81
C ALA A 172 4.38 -6.38 14.77
N LYS A 173 4.50 -6.85 13.53
CA LYS A 173 4.86 -5.98 12.41
C LYS A 173 3.64 -5.20 11.99
N ILE A 174 3.75 -3.87 11.95
CA ILE A 174 2.75 -3.02 11.31
C ILE A 174 3.15 -2.89 9.84
N ILE A 175 2.21 -3.13 8.92
CA ILE A 175 2.39 -3.01 7.48
C ILE A 175 1.30 -2.09 6.95
N LEU A 176 1.67 -1.03 6.23
CA LEU A 176 0.72 -0.20 5.51
C LEU A 176 0.34 -0.87 4.18
N ALA A 177 -0.96 -1.04 3.92
CA ALA A 177 -1.45 -1.38 2.60
C ALA A 177 -1.76 -0.07 1.86
N GLY A 178 -1.08 0.14 0.72
CA GLY A 178 -1.29 1.31 -0.11
C GLY A 178 -2.63 1.25 -0.85
N TYR A 179 -3.20 2.42 -1.15
CA TYR A 179 -4.38 2.51 -1.98
C TYR A 179 -4.07 1.98 -3.40
N PHE A 180 -5.05 1.45 -4.10
CA PHE A 180 -4.82 0.73 -5.37
C PHE A 180 -4.68 1.64 -6.61
N SER A 181 -4.88 2.95 -6.46
CA SER A 181 -4.75 3.93 -7.54
C SER A 181 -4.12 5.23 -7.06
N ASP A 182 -3.09 5.70 -7.73
CA ASP A 182 -2.46 7.01 -7.52
C ASP A 182 -2.89 8.06 -8.56
N ASN A 183 -3.90 7.75 -9.36
CA ASN A 183 -4.41 8.63 -10.42
C ASN A 183 -5.92 8.45 -10.64
N HIS A 184 -6.71 8.91 -9.66
CA HIS A 184 -8.16 8.95 -9.73
C HIS A 184 -8.68 10.22 -9.06
N GLU A 185 -9.61 10.92 -9.73
CA GLU A 185 -10.31 12.09 -9.22
C GLU A 185 -11.51 11.66 -8.36
N ALA A 186 -11.27 11.50 -7.06
CA ALA A 186 -12.28 11.07 -6.11
C ALA A 186 -13.20 12.23 -5.72
N TRP A 187 -14.50 12.06 -5.89
CA TRP A 187 -15.50 13.04 -5.46
C TRP A 187 -15.52 13.22 -3.94
N ILE A 188 -15.58 14.47 -3.46
CA ILE A 188 -15.62 14.81 -2.03
C ILE A 188 -16.76 15.75 -1.65
N GLY A 189 -17.63 16.11 -2.59
CA GLY A 189 -18.76 16.99 -2.34
C GLY A 189 -18.98 18.01 -3.43
N VAL A 190 -19.62 19.12 -3.08
CA VAL A 190 -19.87 20.25 -3.97
C VAL A 190 -19.30 21.54 -3.40
N ASN A 191 -18.86 22.42 -4.26
CA ASN A 191 -18.44 23.77 -3.93
C ASN A 191 -19.64 24.65 -3.60
N ALA A 192 -19.39 25.86 -3.09
CA ALA A 192 -20.47 26.84 -2.80
C ALA A 192 -21.27 27.27 -4.04
N ASP A 193 -20.68 27.18 -5.22
CA ASP A 193 -21.32 27.47 -6.50
C ASP A 193 -22.09 26.27 -7.11
N GLY A 194 -22.18 25.14 -6.38
CA GLY A 194 -22.85 23.92 -6.80
C GLY A 194 -22.02 23.01 -7.72
N THR A 195 -20.78 23.37 -8.07
CA THR A 195 -19.91 22.52 -8.87
C THR A 195 -19.36 21.35 -8.04
N SER A 196 -19.13 20.20 -8.67
CA SER A 196 -18.54 19.04 -8.00
C SER A 196 -17.10 19.32 -7.58
N LYS A 197 -16.75 18.88 -6.38
CA LYS A 197 -15.41 18.98 -5.81
C LYS A 197 -14.74 17.61 -5.79
N TYR A 198 -13.49 17.56 -6.24
CA TYR A 198 -12.70 16.33 -6.34
C TYR A 198 -11.35 16.49 -5.64
N VAL A 199 -10.76 15.36 -5.25
CA VAL A 199 -9.37 15.26 -4.76
C VAL A 199 -8.72 14.07 -5.44
N ASN A 200 -7.51 14.28 -5.94
CA ASN A 200 -6.76 13.20 -6.57
C ASN A 200 -6.22 12.21 -5.55
N THR A 201 -6.42 10.91 -5.76
CA THR A 201 -5.97 9.84 -4.86
C THR A 201 -4.46 9.72 -4.74
N LYS A 202 -3.70 10.40 -5.61
CA LYS A 202 -2.25 10.56 -5.47
C LYS A 202 -1.86 11.08 -4.09
N GLY A 203 -2.65 12.01 -3.53
CA GLY A 203 -2.43 12.52 -2.18
C GLY A 203 -2.47 11.43 -1.12
N VAL A 204 -3.40 10.48 -1.23
CA VAL A 204 -3.48 9.34 -0.31
C VAL A 204 -2.22 8.48 -0.39
N CYS A 205 -1.76 8.15 -1.59
CA CYS A 205 -0.54 7.37 -1.79
C CYS A 205 0.71 8.10 -1.25
N GLN A 206 0.83 9.40 -1.49
CA GLN A 206 1.91 10.23 -0.97
C GLN A 206 1.92 10.31 0.56
N MET A 207 0.74 10.43 1.19
CA MET A 207 0.61 10.38 2.65
C MET A 207 1.04 9.03 3.20
N GLN A 208 0.65 7.93 2.56
CA GLN A 208 1.05 6.59 2.98
C GLN A 208 2.57 6.37 2.85
N GLU A 209 3.21 6.90 1.81
CA GLU A 209 4.68 6.92 1.67
C GLU A 209 5.35 7.69 2.80
N TRP A 210 4.84 8.89 3.09
CA TRP A 210 5.36 9.74 4.16
C TRP A 210 5.22 9.06 5.54
N LEU A 211 4.05 8.47 5.83
CA LEU A 211 3.80 7.73 7.07
C LEU A 211 4.70 6.52 7.23
N ALA A 212 4.89 5.73 6.17
CA ALA A 212 5.77 4.57 6.17
C ALA A 212 7.19 4.96 6.54
N ASN A 213 7.69 6.06 5.96
CA ASN A 213 9.02 6.60 6.26
C ASN A 213 9.11 7.12 7.71
N LYS A 214 8.12 7.88 8.20
CA LYS A 214 8.12 8.44 9.55
C LYS A 214 7.98 7.37 10.64
N ALA A 215 7.09 6.41 10.43
CA ALA A 215 6.83 5.33 11.38
C ALA A 215 7.84 4.18 11.28
N GLN A 216 8.70 4.16 10.24
CA GLN A 216 9.65 3.09 9.91
C GLN A 216 8.93 1.73 9.77
N VAL A 217 7.83 1.72 9.00
CA VAL A 217 7.04 0.52 8.72
C VAL A 217 7.01 0.23 7.22
N PRO A 218 6.91 -1.04 6.80
CA PRO A 218 6.75 -1.40 5.40
C PRO A 218 5.47 -0.84 4.79
N LEU A 219 5.53 -0.50 3.50
CA LEU A 219 4.40 -0.08 2.69
C LEU A 219 4.25 -1.00 1.47
N LEU A 220 3.06 -1.55 1.30
CA LEU A 220 2.68 -2.29 0.10
C LEU A 220 2.20 -1.29 -0.97
N ARG A 221 3.06 -0.98 -1.94
CA ARG A 221 2.77 -0.02 -3.02
C ARG A 221 1.88 -0.65 -4.09
N VAL A 222 0.64 -0.91 -3.77
CA VAL A 222 -0.27 -1.67 -4.62
C VAL A 222 -0.57 -0.93 -5.92
N TRP A 223 -0.62 0.41 -5.89
CA TRP A 223 -0.82 1.25 -7.08
C TRP A 223 0.28 1.10 -8.14
N GLU A 224 1.47 0.63 -7.76
CA GLU A 224 2.56 0.36 -8.71
C GLU A 224 2.39 -1.00 -9.41
N LEU A 225 1.56 -1.89 -8.86
CA LEU A 225 1.33 -3.25 -9.34
C LEU A 225 0.02 -3.39 -10.13
N LEU A 226 -0.83 -2.35 -10.10
CA LEU A 226 -2.12 -2.33 -10.77
C LEU A 226 -2.18 -1.13 -11.74
N ASP A 227 -2.68 -1.39 -12.95
CA ASP A 227 -3.03 -0.33 -13.90
C ASP A 227 -4.47 0.12 -13.66
N VAL A 228 -4.71 0.82 -12.53
CA VAL A 228 -6.02 1.32 -12.11
C VAL A 228 -5.97 2.83 -12.02
N SER A 229 -6.47 3.53 -13.04
CA SER A 229 -6.42 4.99 -13.12
C SER A 229 -7.53 5.55 -14.03
N ASP A 230 -7.85 6.84 -13.87
CA ASP A 230 -8.76 7.54 -14.77
C ASP A 230 -8.17 7.68 -16.19
N HIS A 231 -6.85 7.63 -16.29
CA HIS A 231 -6.09 7.66 -17.53
C HIS A 231 -4.93 6.68 -17.46
N SER A 232 -5.17 5.43 -17.87
CA SER A 232 -4.15 4.38 -17.90
C SER A 232 -2.99 4.79 -18.82
N PRO A 233 -1.75 4.82 -18.30
CA PRO A 233 -0.58 5.09 -19.14
C PRO A 233 -0.30 3.96 -20.15
N LEU A 234 -0.88 2.77 -19.94
CA LEU A 234 -0.70 1.61 -20.81
C LEU A 234 -1.72 1.56 -21.95
N THR A 235 -2.97 1.91 -21.67
CA THR A 235 -4.09 1.73 -22.61
C THR A 235 -4.74 3.04 -23.06
N GLY A 236 -4.51 4.15 -22.34
CA GLY A 236 -5.19 5.44 -22.55
C GLY A 236 -6.65 5.44 -22.07
N ARG A 237 -7.13 4.34 -21.47
CA ARG A 237 -8.54 4.16 -21.05
C ARG A 237 -8.71 4.49 -19.56
N ASN A 238 -9.95 4.71 -19.14
CA ASN A 238 -10.31 4.77 -17.72
C ASN A 238 -10.44 3.34 -17.16
N THR A 239 -9.31 2.81 -16.65
CA THR A 239 -9.27 1.49 -16.02
C THR A 239 -9.80 1.52 -14.60
N PHE A 240 -9.85 2.70 -13.96
CA PHE A 240 -10.43 2.87 -12.63
C PHE A 240 -11.92 2.52 -12.65
N LYS A 241 -12.66 3.00 -13.63
CA LYS A 241 -14.11 2.73 -13.77
C LYS A 241 -14.40 1.25 -14.05
N GLU A 242 -13.49 0.56 -14.75
CA GLU A 242 -13.59 -0.88 -14.97
C GLU A 242 -13.31 -1.67 -13.68
N PHE A 243 -12.42 -1.16 -12.84
CA PHE A 243 -12.04 -1.78 -11.57
C PHE A 243 -13.03 -1.47 -10.44
N CYS A 244 -13.52 -0.22 -10.36
CA CYS A 244 -14.46 0.31 -9.38
C CYS A 244 -15.67 0.97 -10.08
N PRO A 245 -16.70 0.21 -10.48
CA PRO A 245 -17.86 0.77 -11.20
C PRO A 245 -18.63 1.83 -10.42
N ASP A 246 -18.61 1.81 -9.10
CA ASP A 246 -19.22 2.79 -8.20
C ASP A 246 -18.28 3.94 -7.80
N ASP A 247 -17.12 4.05 -8.47
CA ASP A 247 -16.06 5.03 -8.21
C ASP A 247 -15.34 4.90 -6.86
N VAL A 248 -15.58 3.82 -6.10
CA VAL A 248 -14.98 3.61 -4.76
C VAL A 248 -14.48 2.18 -4.56
N HIS A 249 -15.35 1.20 -4.82
CA HIS A 249 -15.10 -0.17 -4.42
C HIS A 249 -14.68 -1.06 -5.59
N PRO A 250 -13.64 -1.89 -5.42
CA PRO A 250 -13.32 -2.92 -6.39
C PRO A 250 -14.53 -3.80 -6.70
N HIS A 251 -14.76 -4.08 -7.96
CA HIS A 251 -15.93 -4.81 -8.42
C HIS A 251 -16.03 -6.20 -7.77
N SER A 252 -17.13 -6.44 -7.09
CA SER A 252 -17.42 -7.67 -6.33
C SER A 252 -18.51 -8.52 -6.97
N ASP A 253 -18.63 -8.51 -8.32
CA ASP A 253 -19.53 -9.40 -9.03
C ASP A 253 -19.19 -10.88 -8.79
N GLU A 254 -20.01 -11.78 -9.32
CA GLU A 254 -19.78 -13.23 -9.17
C GLU A 254 -18.43 -13.69 -9.73
N SER A 255 -17.86 -12.95 -10.71
CA SER A 255 -16.53 -13.21 -11.26
C SER A 255 -15.43 -12.85 -10.25
N GLY A 256 -15.68 -11.88 -9.37
CA GLY A 256 -14.73 -11.36 -8.36
C GLY A 256 -13.40 -10.86 -8.97
N ARG A 257 -13.42 -10.40 -10.24
CA ARG A 257 -12.19 -10.11 -11.00
C ARG A 257 -11.34 -9.05 -10.32
N SER A 258 -11.91 -7.88 -10.01
CA SER A 258 -11.14 -6.77 -9.40
C SER A 258 -10.63 -7.13 -8.02
N ILE A 259 -11.44 -7.80 -7.20
CA ILE A 259 -11.04 -8.29 -5.87
C ILE A 259 -9.89 -9.30 -5.96
N LYS A 260 -9.93 -10.22 -6.95
CA LYS A 260 -8.84 -11.18 -7.19
C LYS A 260 -7.57 -10.47 -7.64
N MET A 261 -7.68 -9.51 -8.56
CA MET A 261 -6.53 -8.71 -9.03
C MET A 261 -5.89 -7.94 -7.87
N TYR A 262 -6.71 -7.33 -6.99
CA TYR A 262 -6.21 -6.62 -5.81
C TYR A 262 -5.53 -7.58 -4.82
N ALA A 263 -6.14 -8.73 -4.54
CA ALA A 263 -5.53 -9.76 -3.70
C ALA A 263 -4.20 -10.27 -4.27
N ASP A 264 -4.11 -10.48 -5.59
CA ASP A 264 -2.87 -10.89 -6.27
C ASP A 264 -1.77 -9.84 -6.12
N ALA A 265 -2.08 -8.56 -6.30
CA ALA A 265 -1.15 -7.47 -6.12
C ALA A 265 -0.63 -7.39 -4.66
N LEU A 266 -1.52 -7.52 -3.67
CA LEU A 266 -1.16 -7.54 -2.26
C LEU A 266 -0.28 -8.75 -1.90
N ILE A 267 -0.60 -9.93 -2.41
CA ILE A 267 0.22 -11.14 -2.20
C ILE A 267 1.62 -10.94 -2.77
N ASN A 268 1.71 -10.43 -4.00
CA ASN A 268 2.99 -10.13 -4.64
C ASN A 268 3.80 -9.12 -3.80
N ALA A 269 3.16 -8.03 -3.35
CA ALA A 269 3.81 -7.03 -2.50
C ALA A 269 4.29 -7.61 -1.16
N LEU A 270 3.46 -8.44 -0.49
CA LEU A 270 3.84 -9.13 0.75
C LEU A 270 5.02 -10.09 0.55
N GLN A 271 4.99 -10.90 -0.51
CA GLN A 271 6.09 -11.81 -0.84
C GLN A 271 7.40 -11.05 -1.10
N GLN A 272 7.33 -9.92 -1.77
CA GLN A 272 8.48 -9.05 -1.96
C GLN A 272 9.07 -8.53 -0.66
N LEU A 273 8.25 -8.21 0.37
CA LEU A 273 8.73 -7.81 1.71
C LEU A 273 9.65 -8.87 2.36
N THR A 274 9.42 -10.14 2.08
CA THR A 274 10.17 -11.25 2.69
C THR A 274 11.44 -11.61 1.96
N THR A 275 11.52 -11.29 0.68
CA THR A 275 12.71 -11.54 -0.15
C THR A 275 13.76 -10.45 -0.04
N GLY A 276 13.50 -9.40 0.76
CA GLY A 276 14.36 -8.21 0.82
C GLY A 276 14.28 -7.34 -0.45
N LEU A 277 13.39 -7.70 -1.39
CA LEU A 277 13.18 -6.96 -2.64
C LEU A 277 12.33 -5.68 -2.44
N ASN A 278 11.78 -5.50 -1.26
CA ASN A 278 11.10 -4.26 -0.83
C ASN A 278 12.00 -3.43 0.11
N ALA A 279 13.21 -3.18 -0.29
CA ALA A 279 13.77 -1.89 0.06
C ALA A 279 12.81 -0.81 -0.52
N PRO A 280 12.58 0.32 0.18
CA PRO A 280 11.80 1.40 -0.41
C PRO A 280 12.34 1.59 -1.82
N THR A 281 11.48 1.38 -2.83
CA THR A 281 11.84 1.67 -4.21
C THR A 281 11.94 3.18 -4.25
N THR A 282 13.12 3.66 -3.97
CA THR A 282 13.44 5.07 -4.14
C THR A 282 13.18 5.33 -5.61
N ARG A 283 12.10 6.06 -5.90
CA ARG A 283 11.91 6.60 -7.25
C ARG A 283 13.19 7.34 -7.57
N PRO A 284 13.88 7.00 -8.65
CA PRO A 284 15.11 7.70 -8.95
C PRO A 284 14.82 9.17 -9.18
N THR A 285 15.66 10.02 -8.69
CA THR A 285 15.70 11.39 -9.17
C THR A 285 16.24 11.37 -10.59
N LEU A 286 15.44 11.84 -11.56
CA LEU A 286 15.86 11.94 -12.95
C LEU A 286 16.50 13.30 -13.19
N GLN A 287 17.76 13.32 -13.54
CA GLN A 287 18.48 14.54 -13.83
C GLN A 287 19.45 14.33 -15.00
N ASN A 288 19.36 15.18 -16.02
CA ASN A 288 20.28 15.18 -17.17
C ASN A 288 20.47 13.80 -17.83
N GLY A 289 19.36 13.08 -18.05
CA GLY A 289 19.40 11.75 -18.65
C GLY A 289 20.03 10.66 -17.78
N THR A 290 20.11 10.90 -16.47
CA THR A 290 20.60 9.91 -15.48
C THR A 290 19.53 9.70 -14.41
N ALA A 291 19.30 8.44 -14.05
CA ALA A 291 18.47 8.05 -12.91
C ALA A 291 19.37 7.80 -11.70
N HIS A 292 19.15 8.57 -10.65
CA HIS A 292 19.85 8.49 -9.37
C HIS A 292 19.00 7.78 -8.35
N PHE A 293 19.46 6.66 -7.86
CA PHE A 293 18.83 5.86 -6.80
C PHE A 293 19.59 6.09 -5.49
N SER A 294 18.88 6.11 -4.38
CA SER A 294 19.45 6.13 -3.03
C SER A 294 18.66 5.20 -2.11
N GLY A 295 19.29 4.69 -1.06
CA GLY A 295 18.64 3.80 -0.09
C GLY A 295 18.36 2.38 -0.60
N LEU A 296 18.99 1.95 -1.70
CA LEU A 296 18.95 0.57 -2.16
C LEU A 296 19.79 -0.33 -1.23
N PRO A 297 19.43 -1.61 -1.05
CA PRO A 297 20.34 -2.57 -0.43
C PRO A 297 21.67 -2.62 -1.18
N THR A 298 22.78 -2.69 -0.42
CA THR A 298 24.12 -2.81 -0.99
C THR A 298 24.18 -3.96 -1.99
N GLY A 299 24.71 -3.70 -3.18
CA GLY A 299 24.84 -4.69 -4.24
C GLY A 299 23.57 -4.90 -5.08
N THR A 300 22.47 -4.21 -4.81
CA THR A 300 21.27 -4.25 -5.67
C THR A 300 21.65 -3.91 -7.10
N LEU A 301 21.29 -4.79 -8.02
CA LEU A 301 21.51 -4.57 -9.45
C LEU A 301 20.46 -3.62 -9.99
N VAL A 302 20.91 -2.51 -10.60
CA VAL A 302 20.08 -1.57 -11.35
C VAL A 302 20.41 -1.76 -12.82
N SER A 303 19.40 -2.02 -13.66
CA SER A 303 19.61 -2.36 -15.08
C SER A 303 18.73 -1.53 -15.99
N LEU A 304 19.28 -1.05 -17.09
CA LEU A 304 18.61 -0.31 -18.15
C LEU A 304 18.35 -1.23 -19.35
N TYR A 305 17.12 -1.22 -19.84
CA TYR A 305 16.70 -1.99 -20.99
C TYR A 305 16.08 -1.12 -22.08
N ALA A 306 16.26 -1.48 -23.33
CA ALA A 306 15.43 -1.03 -24.42
C ALA A 306 14.02 -1.66 -24.32
N THR A 307 13.05 -1.11 -25.03
CA THR A 307 11.66 -1.62 -25.02
C THR A 307 11.50 -3.00 -25.63
N ASP A 308 12.51 -3.46 -26.39
CA ASP A 308 12.59 -4.82 -26.93
C ASP A 308 13.14 -5.86 -25.92
N GLY A 309 13.43 -5.43 -24.68
CA GLY A 309 13.97 -6.27 -23.60
C GLY A 309 15.49 -6.42 -23.61
N ARG A 310 16.21 -5.82 -24.56
CA ARG A 310 17.68 -5.87 -24.63
C ARG A 310 18.31 -5.05 -23.50
N LEU A 311 19.18 -5.68 -22.70
CA LEU A 311 19.97 -5.00 -21.67
C LEU A 311 20.95 -4.01 -22.33
N LEU A 312 20.92 -2.75 -21.88
CA LEU A 312 21.78 -1.69 -22.37
C LEU A 312 22.92 -1.35 -21.40
N HIS A 313 22.60 -1.33 -20.11
CA HIS A 313 23.55 -0.97 -19.07
C HIS A 313 23.12 -1.55 -17.72
N SER A 314 24.08 -1.74 -16.80
CA SER A 314 23.78 -2.09 -15.41
C SER A 314 24.80 -1.51 -14.44
N ALA A 315 24.37 -1.23 -13.23
CA ALA A 315 25.19 -0.77 -12.11
C ALA A 315 24.76 -1.47 -10.83
N LYS A 316 25.64 -1.56 -9.83
CA LYS A 316 25.30 -2.08 -8.50
C LYS A 316 25.24 -0.93 -7.49
N ALA A 317 24.28 -0.98 -6.57
CA ALA A 317 24.24 -0.07 -5.44
C ALA A 317 25.49 -0.24 -4.58
N ASN A 318 26.09 0.89 -4.19
CA ASN A 318 27.27 0.94 -3.32
C ASN A 318 26.89 0.65 -1.85
N SER A 319 27.86 0.75 -0.94
CA SER A 319 27.67 0.53 0.50
C SER A 319 26.72 1.52 1.16
N ASN A 320 26.50 2.70 0.56
CA ASN A 320 25.56 3.72 1.01
C ASN A 320 24.15 3.52 0.44
N GLY A 321 23.97 2.53 -0.43
CA GLY A 321 22.71 2.26 -1.12
C GLY A 321 22.47 3.14 -2.35
N ASP A 322 23.50 3.80 -2.87
CA ASP A 322 23.39 4.67 -4.05
C ASP A 322 23.73 3.91 -5.33
N ALA A 323 22.97 4.15 -6.39
CA ALA A 323 23.26 3.68 -7.75
C ALA A 323 22.85 4.74 -8.78
N HIS A 324 23.56 4.77 -9.90
CA HIS A 324 23.30 5.69 -11.00
C HIS A 324 23.24 4.92 -12.32
N ILE A 325 22.21 5.23 -13.12
CA ILE A 325 22.05 4.67 -14.47
C ILE A 325 21.87 5.81 -15.45
N SER A 326 22.83 5.98 -16.35
CA SER A 326 22.76 6.96 -17.43
C SER A 326 22.02 6.38 -18.64
N PHE A 327 20.99 7.09 -19.09
CA PHE A 327 20.22 6.77 -20.29
C PHE A 327 20.26 7.89 -21.35
N GLY A 328 20.76 9.08 -20.98
CA GLY A 328 20.87 10.22 -21.90
C GLY A 328 21.80 10.03 -23.08
N GLN A 329 22.72 9.05 -22.99
CA GLN A 329 23.64 8.71 -24.09
C GLN A 329 23.02 7.85 -25.19
N TYR A 330 21.80 7.32 -24.98
CA TYR A 330 21.08 6.51 -25.96
C TYR A 330 20.15 7.39 -26.80
N PRO A 331 19.68 6.92 -27.95
CA PRO A 331 18.76 7.69 -28.81
C PRO A 331 17.50 8.16 -28.08
N ALA A 332 16.86 9.22 -28.55
CA ALA A 332 15.57 9.65 -28.04
C ALA A 332 14.57 8.47 -28.11
N GLY A 333 13.88 8.23 -27.02
CA GLY A 333 12.98 7.07 -26.91
C GLY A 333 12.63 6.69 -25.48
N THR A 334 11.87 5.60 -25.38
CA THR A 334 11.47 5.01 -24.09
C THR A 334 12.42 3.91 -23.69
N TYR A 335 12.74 3.86 -22.41
CA TYR A 335 13.59 2.85 -21.79
C TYR A 335 12.96 2.33 -20.51
N VAL A 336 13.37 1.16 -20.08
CA VAL A 336 12.94 0.54 -18.81
C VAL A 336 14.16 0.38 -17.91
N ILE A 337 14.05 0.89 -16.68
CA ILE A 337 15.06 0.66 -15.65
C ILE A 337 14.45 -0.30 -14.62
N THR A 338 15.22 -1.34 -14.26
CA THR A 338 14.88 -2.20 -13.12
C THR A 338 15.85 -1.94 -11.98
N ALA A 339 15.36 -1.89 -10.74
CA ALA A 339 16.18 -1.78 -9.53
C ALA A 339 15.57 -2.69 -8.46
N GLY A 340 16.16 -3.86 -8.25
CA GLY A 340 15.53 -4.94 -7.50
C GLY A 340 14.21 -5.35 -8.17
N SER A 341 13.08 -5.20 -7.48
CA SER A 341 11.74 -5.46 -8.04
C SER A 341 11.10 -4.26 -8.75
N ALA A 342 11.68 -3.07 -8.61
CA ALA A 342 11.14 -1.87 -9.24
C ALA A 342 11.35 -1.91 -10.76
N ILE A 343 10.30 -1.55 -11.49
CA ILE A 343 10.33 -1.36 -12.94
C ILE A 343 9.92 0.09 -13.22
N ILE A 344 10.80 0.86 -13.84
CA ILE A 344 10.63 2.29 -14.04
C ILE A 344 10.75 2.59 -15.51
N LYS A 345 9.74 3.23 -16.08
CA LYS A 345 9.77 3.73 -17.45
C LYS A 345 10.41 5.13 -17.44
N VAL A 346 11.44 5.33 -18.25
CA VAL A 346 12.06 6.64 -18.49
C VAL A 346 12.01 7.01 -19.95
N VAL A 347 11.92 8.30 -20.23
CA VAL A 347 11.90 8.84 -21.60
C VAL A 347 13.15 9.71 -21.77
N ASN A 348 13.99 9.36 -22.72
CA ASN A 348 15.05 10.23 -23.23
C ASN A 348 14.45 11.09 -24.35
N LYS A 349 14.56 12.42 -24.22
CA LYS A 349 13.98 13.41 -25.15
C LYS A 349 15.02 13.89 -26.14
#